data_6a24b27ff6b56ff4ece9af2b7a09de89
#
_entry.id   6a24b27ff6b56ff4ece9af2b7a09de89
#
_cell.length_a   1.000
_cell.length_b   1.000
_cell.length_c   1.000
_cell.angle_alpha   90.00
_cell.angle_beta   90.00
_cell.angle_gamma   90.00
#
_symmetry.space_group_name_H-M   'P 1'
#
loop_
_entity.id
_entity.type
_entity.pdbx_description
1 polymer ?
#
loop_
_entity_poly.entity_id
_entity_poly.type
_entity_poly.pdbx_seq_one_letter_code
_entity_poly.pdbx_strand_id
1 'polypeptide(L)'
;VAATAGAPGRIPPVFRLVLAGAAVVLLFFGQRLQNPQPWSYDEYYHLGLAREMLSSGLRMESFRWTPFSITFDHFADGEPLFHVLLLPFARLPLQTAGLLGVLLGQIFLVGAFAAALWIVRAPRPWWFVLALGGLGTLFAQRMEMCRPHVWLIGFSVLVAALLVERRWKALFVVCALFALAHAGAWIAIPLAILWSLSGLLAHDGPGERRVPWQPVAVAAGGWLLGQLVHPDVPENFRLFVITNFVIPFQATTASNAALHSQLGTELSPPGLDLLLEQWPAFIAPVLVAIALLSRPQLRSRATLTVGLTSLAFLLAGSLVIRRFFELGAPLALLALALVAREWWARRLPPPLPGWGRMLAGTAIVLGILWTFLGLRAHGVQNASAPLGMAAWLGEHGVAGERVFTAQWGDSAPLFYFAPQLQSLVALDPTAFYLKDPRLFAAYVNVVSGQDPDPARTIRERFGARWVTIPPSLYPRFLNRLAHAPGAQALYGDENYWVVDLGKR
;
A
#
# COMPACT_ATOMS: atom_id res chain seq x y z
N VAL A 1 -43.62 -22.36 5.77
CA VAL A 1 -42.68 -21.50 5.04
C VAL A 1 -43.30 -21.24 3.65
N ALA A 2 -44.06 -20.17 3.55
CA ALA A 2 -44.63 -19.73 2.25
C ALA A 2 -43.52 -19.07 1.45
N ALA A 3 -43.06 -19.68 0.38
CA ALA A 3 -42.23 -19.08 -0.63
C ALA A 3 -43.05 -17.94 -1.28
N THR A 4 -42.74 -16.70 -0.90
CA THR A 4 -43.25 -15.53 -1.61
C THR A 4 -42.67 -15.56 -3.01
N ALA A 5 -43.48 -15.93 -4.00
CA ALA A 5 -43.19 -15.82 -5.42
C ALA A 5 -42.72 -14.37 -5.68
N GLY A 6 -41.43 -14.18 -5.94
CA GLY A 6 -40.86 -12.87 -6.20
C GLY A 6 -41.48 -12.27 -7.43
N ALA A 7 -41.91 -11.01 -7.38
CA ALA A 7 -42.40 -10.28 -8.50
C ALA A 7 -41.43 -10.42 -9.70
N PRO A 8 -41.94 -10.76 -10.90
CA PRO A 8 -41.11 -10.96 -12.09
C PRO A 8 -40.34 -9.66 -12.40
N GLY A 9 -39.00 -9.74 -12.50
CA GLY A 9 -38.15 -8.65 -12.96
C GLY A 9 -37.20 -8.00 -11.94
N ARG A 10 -37.19 -8.40 -10.65
CA ARG A 10 -36.24 -7.83 -9.69
C ARG A 10 -34.95 -8.60 -9.68
N ILE A 11 -33.84 -7.93 -10.07
CA ILE A 11 -32.48 -8.46 -9.99
C ILE A 11 -32.16 -8.88 -8.54
N PRO A 12 -31.68 -10.11 -8.27
CA PRO A 12 -31.36 -10.59 -6.94
C PRO A 12 -30.28 -9.70 -6.25
N PRO A 13 -30.33 -9.52 -4.91
CA PRO A 13 -29.37 -8.68 -4.20
C PRO A 13 -27.90 -9.07 -4.41
N VAL A 14 -27.60 -10.37 -4.45
CA VAL A 14 -26.25 -10.89 -4.71
C VAL A 14 -25.78 -10.48 -6.10
N PHE A 15 -26.62 -10.59 -7.11
CA PHE A 15 -26.27 -10.21 -8.47
C PHE A 15 -25.99 -8.71 -8.60
N ARG A 16 -26.75 -7.84 -7.91
CA ARG A 16 -26.45 -6.41 -7.84
C ARG A 16 -25.10 -6.13 -7.19
N LEU A 17 -24.75 -6.88 -6.15
CA LEU A 17 -23.46 -6.75 -5.46
C LEU A 17 -22.31 -7.14 -6.39
N VAL A 18 -22.45 -8.25 -7.11
CA VAL A 18 -21.46 -8.70 -8.11
C VAL A 18 -21.33 -7.69 -9.24
N LEU A 19 -22.43 -7.16 -9.78
CA LEU A 19 -22.39 -6.13 -10.82
C LEU A 19 -21.71 -4.84 -10.35
N ALA A 20 -21.99 -4.40 -9.13
CA ALA A 20 -21.34 -3.23 -8.55
C ALA A 20 -19.84 -3.47 -8.39
N GLY A 21 -19.42 -4.64 -7.91
CA GLY A 21 -18.03 -5.03 -7.80
C GLY A 21 -17.32 -5.05 -9.16
N ALA A 22 -17.94 -5.70 -10.14
CA ALA A 22 -17.43 -5.75 -11.51
C ALA A 22 -17.29 -4.33 -12.11
N ALA A 23 -18.28 -3.45 -11.88
CA ALA A 23 -18.23 -2.07 -12.37
C ALA A 23 -17.03 -1.30 -11.76
N VAL A 24 -16.77 -1.45 -10.46
CA VAL A 24 -15.62 -0.80 -9.80
C VAL A 24 -14.30 -1.36 -10.30
N VAL A 25 -14.16 -2.69 -10.43
CA VAL A 25 -12.95 -3.32 -11.00
C VAL A 25 -12.73 -2.84 -12.43
N LEU A 26 -13.78 -2.87 -13.28
CA LEU A 26 -13.66 -2.42 -14.67
C LEU A 26 -13.32 -0.94 -14.78
N LEU A 27 -13.80 -0.10 -13.86
CA LEU A 27 -13.49 1.31 -13.81
C LEU A 27 -11.97 1.53 -13.61
N PHE A 28 -11.39 0.93 -12.57
CA PHE A 28 -9.97 1.07 -12.27
C PHE A 28 -9.11 0.31 -13.29
N PHE A 29 -9.44 -0.94 -13.58
CA PHE A 29 -8.67 -1.72 -14.54
C PHE A 29 -8.68 -1.12 -15.94
N GLY A 30 -9.81 -0.54 -16.38
CA GLY A 30 -9.93 0.20 -17.64
C GLY A 30 -8.99 1.41 -17.69
N GLN A 31 -8.81 2.12 -16.57
CA GLN A 31 -7.83 3.21 -16.46
C GLN A 31 -6.40 2.67 -16.58
N ARG A 32 -6.10 1.58 -15.89
CA ARG A 32 -4.78 0.93 -15.94
C ARG A 32 -4.43 0.42 -17.34
N LEU A 33 -5.39 -0.09 -18.09
CA LEU A 33 -5.21 -0.54 -19.48
C LEU A 33 -4.83 0.61 -20.43
N GLN A 34 -5.27 1.84 -20.18
CA GLN A 34 -4.88 3.02 -21.00
C GLN A 34 -3.41 3.37 -20.83
N ASN A 35 -2.81 3.05 -19.69
CA ASN A 35 -1.39 3.19 -19.45
C ASN A 35 -0.83 1.92 -18.79
N PRO A 36 -0.43 0.92 -19.58
CA PRO A 36 0.02 -0.38 -19.08
C PRO A 36 1.43 -0.36 -18.48
N GLN A 37 2.14 0.77 -18.56
CA GLN A 37 3.48 0.92 -17.99
C GLN A 37 3.42 0.82 -16.45
N PRO A 38 4.50 0.37 -15.78
CA PRO A 38 4.56 0.34 -14.33
C PRO A 38 4.26 1.70 -13.70
N TRP A 39 3.38 1.71 -12.70
CA TRP A 39 2.99 2.93 -11.97
C TRP A 39 3.80 3.16 -10.70
N SER A 40 4.65 2.21 -10.34
CA SER A 40 5.45 2.24 -9.13
C SER A 40 6.75 1.48 -9.35
N TYR A 41 7.84 1.94 -8.75
CA TYR A 41 9.10 1.20 -8.70
C TYR A 41 8.95 -0.16 -8.01
N ASP A 42 8.06 -0.27 -7.03
CA ASP A 42 7.82 -1.52 -6.31
C ASP A 42 7.24 -2.61 -7.22
N GLU A 43 6.57 -2.25 -8.32
CA GLU A 43 6.05 -3.22 -9.31
C GLU A 43 7.19 -4.05 -9.91
N TYR A 44 8.33 -3.43 -10.23
CA TYR A 44 9.53 -4.14 -10.68
C TYR A 44 10.09 -5.05 -9.60
N TYR A 45 10.13 -4.55 -8.35
CA TYR A 45 10.60 -5.33 -7.21
C TYR A 45 9.74 -6.57 -6.98
N HIS A 46 8.43 -6.41 -6.87
CA HIS A 46 7.53 -7.52 -6.58
C HIS A 46 7.53 -8.58 -7.70
N LEU A 47 7.53 -8.15 -8.96
CA LEU A 47 7.61 -9.08 -10.09
C LEU A 47 9.00 -9.69 -10.23
N GLY A 48 10.06 -8.94 -9.95
CA GLY A 48 11.44 -9.44 -9.89
C GLY A 48 11.61 -10.47 -8.79
N LEU A 49 11.07 -10.22 -7.59
CA LEU A 49 11.14 -11.17 -6.48
C LEU A 49 10.34 -12.45 -6.76
N ALA A 50 9.13 -12.33 -7.34
CA ALA A 50 8.36 -13.50 -7.78
C ALA A 50 9.12 -14.32 -8.83
N ARG A 51 9.86 -13.67 -9.74
CA ARG A 51 10.73 -14.34 -10.72
C ARG A 51 11.90 -15.06 -10.05
N GLU A 52 12.55 -14.42 -9.08
CA GLU A 52 13.64 -15.03 -8.31
C GLU A 52 13.14 -16.24 -7.50
N MET A 53 11.97 -16.15 -6.89
CA MET A 53 11.36 -17.28 -6.17
C MET A 53 11.10 -18.52 -7.04
N LEU A 54 10.87 -18.33 -8.35
CA LEU A 54 10.75 -19.47 -9.28
C LEU A 54 12.07 -20.22 -9.48
N SER A 55 13.21 -19.58 -9.27
CA SER A 55 14.55 -20.17 -9.45
C SER A 55 15.18 -20.60 -8.14
N SER A 56 15.02 -19.84 -7.06
CA SER A 56 15.68 -20.05 -5.76
C SER A 56 14.77 -20.65 -4.69
N GLY A 57 13.44 -20.73 -4.93
CA GLY A 57 12.45 -21.16 -3.95
C GLY A 57 11.89 -20.02 -3.14
N LEU A 58 10.96 -20.36 -2.20
CA LEU A 58 10.23 -19.36 -1.42
C LEU A 58 11.06 -18.73 -0.29
N ARG A 59 12.12 -19.40 0.14
CA ARG A 59 13.01 -18.92 1.20
C ARG A 59 14.25 -18.30 0.60
N MET A 60 14.54 -17.08 1.00
CA MET A 60 15.75 -16.36 0.63
C MET A 60 16.47 -15.88 1.90
N GLU A 61 17.71 -16.34 2.11
CA GLU A 61 18.48 -16.00 3.31
C GLU A 61 19.14 -14.61 3.20
N SER A 62 19.38 -14.13 1.98
CA SER A 62 20.07 -12.87 1.71
C SER A 62 19.50 -12.18 0.47
N PHE A 63 19.54 -10.86 0.46
CA PHE A 63 19.20 -10.05 -0.73
C PHE A 63 20.48 -9.52 -1.37
N ARG A 64 21.15 -10.38 -2.14
CA ARG A 64 22.50 -10.18 -2.71
C ARG A 64 22.66 -8.95 -3.61
N TRP A 65 21.55 -8.32 -4.01
CA TRP A 65 21.55 -7.17 -4.93
C TRP A 65 21.83 -5.85 -4.26
N THR A 66 21.78 -5.77 -2.92
CA THR A 66 21.92 -4.50 -2.19
C THR A 66 22.91 -4.62 -1.03
N PRO A 67 24.24 -4.65 -1.32
CA PRO A 67 25.28 -4.93 -0.33
C PRO A 67 25.37 -3.91 0.82
N PHE A 68 24.81 -2.72 0.64
CA PHE A 68 24.79 -1.67 1.68
C PHE A 68 23.48 -1.62 2.47
N SER A 69 22.54 -2.54 2.22
CA SER A 69 21.30 -2.69 2.99
C SER A 69 21.44 -3.69 4.13
N ILE A 70 20.70 -3.50 5.23
CA ILE A 70 20.54 -4.50 6.30
C ILE A 70 19.95 -5.81 5.81
N THR A 71 19.27 -5.80 4.66
CA THR A 71 18.66 -6.98 4.03
C THR A 71 19.67 -7.84 3.26
N PHE A 72 20.91 -7.35 3.07
CA PHE A 72 21.93 -8.10 2.34
C PHE A 72 22.29 -9.43 3.00
N ASP A 73 22.52 -9.41 4.30
CA ASP A 73 22.92 -10.60 5.07
C ASP A 73 21.72 -11.31 5.73
N HIS A 74 20.62 -10.59 5.93
CA HIS A 74 19.45 -11.04 6.65
C HIS A 74 18.18 -10.56 5.93
N PHE A 75 17.74 -11.32 4.96
CA PHE A 75 16.54 -11.01 4.22
C PHE A 75 15.33 -11.76 4.81
N ALA A 76 14.19 -11.12 4.79
CA ALA A 76 12.89 -11.75 4.88
C ALA A 76 11.94 -11.04 3.93
N ASP A 77 11.05 -11.80 3.31
CA ASP A 77 9.98 -11.26 2.49
C ASP A 77 8.86 -10.73 3.39
N GLY A 78 8.52 -9.46 3.30
CA GLY A 78 7.41 -8.88 4.08
C GLY A 78 6.01 -9.34 3.66
N GLU A 79 5.89 -9.91 2.45
CA GLU A 79 4.63 -10.22 1.78
C GLU A 79 4.65 -11.55 1.01
N PRO A 80 5.06 -12.70 1.63
CA PRO A 80 5.28 -13.94 0.89
C PRO A 80 4.01 -14.47 0.21
N LEU A 81 2.83 -14.32 0.80
CA LEU A 81 1.59 -14.74 0.16
C LEU A 81 1.30 -13.91 -1.10
N PHE A 82 1.59 -12.61 -1.07
CA PHE A 82 1.43 -11.76 -2.25
C PHE A 82 2.35 -12.22 -3.39
N HIS A 83 3.63 -12.46 -3.10
CA HIS A 83 4.60 -12.91 -4.11
C HIS A 83 4.25 -14.31 -4.65
N VAL A 84 3.80 -15.24 -3.80
CA VAL A 84 3.30 -16.55 -4.24
C VAL A 84 2.15 -16.44 -5.24
N LEU A 85 1.24 -15.49 -5.02
CA LEU A 85 0.12 -15.23 -5.94
C LEU A 85 0.57 -14.56 -7.25
N LEU A 86 1.74 -13.94 -7.29
CA LEU A 86 2.35 -13.41 -8.52
C LEU A 86 3.14 -14.45 -9.31
N LEU A 87 3.53 -15.61 -8.73
CA LEU A 87 4.33 -16.63 -9.41
C LEU A 87 3.78 -17.05 -10.78
N PRO A 88 2.45 -17.24 -10.98
CA PRO A 88 1.92 -17.60 -12.30
C PRO A 88 2.20 -16.55 -13.38
N PHE A 89 2.42 -15.30 -13.01
CA PHE A 89 2.64 -14.17 -13.91
C PHE A 89 4.12 -13.83 -14.09
N ALA A 90 5.00 -14.34 -13.23
CA ALA A 90 6.40 -13.92 -13.14
C ALA A 90 7.22 -14.11 -14.43
N ARG A 91 6.82 -15.05 -15.31
CA ARG A 91 7.48 -15.29 -16.62
C ARG A 91 6.86 -14.52 -17.78
N LEU A 92 5.76 -13.81 -17.56
CA LEU A 92 5.13 -13.00 -18.59
C LEU A 92 5.91 -11.70 -18.81
N PRO A 93 5.71 -11.01 -19.95
CA PRO A 93 6.23 -9.66 -20.14
C PRO A 93 5.79 -8.73 -18.99
N LEU A 94 6.67 -7.82 -18.56
CA LEU A 94 6.49 -6.95 -17.41
C LEU A 94 5.11 -6.28 -17.36
N GLN A 95 4.69 -5.66 -18.47
CA GLN A 95 3.41 -4.98 -18.55
C GLN A 95 2.22 -5.93 -18.33
N THR A 96 2.25 -7.11 -18.94
CA THR A 96 1.20 -8.13 -18.78
C THR A 96 1.17 -8.65 -17.35
N ALA A 97 2.34 -8.95 -16.77
CA ALA A 97 2.44 -9.42 -15.39
C ALA A 97 1.93 -8.36 -14.41
N GLY A 98 2.32 -7.09 -14.60
CA GLY A 98 1.85 -5.97 -13.80
C GLY A 98 0.34 -5.77 -13.89
N LEU A 99 -0.22 -5.79 -15.11
CA LEU A 99 -1.68 -5.70 -15.31
C LEU A 99 -2.45 -6.82 -14.59
N LEU A 100 -1.97 -8.06 -14.69
CA LEU A 100 -2.61 -9.20 -14.01
C LEU A 100 -2.47 -9.12 -12.49
N GLY A 101 -1.32 -8.64 -11.99
CA GLY A 101 -1.12 -8.40 -10.57
C GLY A 101 -2.03 -7.31 -10.02
N VAL A 102 -2.22 -6.19 -10.76
CA VAL A 102 -3.18 -5.13 -10.42
C VAL A 102 -4.61 -5.67 -10.41
N LEU A 103 -5.01 -6.38 -11.47
CA LEU A 103 -6.35 -6.97 -11.56
C LEU A 103 -6.64 -7.92 -10.38
N LEU A 104 -5.67 -8.76 -10.01
CA LEU A 104 -5.77 -9.66 -8.87
C LEU A 104 -5.98 -8.88 -7.56
N GLY A 105 -5.21 -7.82 -7.34
CA GLY A 105 -5.37 -6.94 -6.17
C GLY A 105 -6.74 -6.25 -6.13
N GLN A 106 -7.20 -5.71 -7.26
CA GLN A 106 -8.51 -5.06 -7.36
C GLN A 106 -9.66 -6.05 -7.09
N ILE A 107 -9.62 -7.24 -7.67
CA ILE A 107 -10.63 -8.29 -7.42
C ILE A 107 -10.63 -8.67 -5.94
N PHE A 108 -9.45 -8.85 -5.34
CA PHE A 108 -9.34 -9.17 -3.93
C PHE A 108 -9.93 -8.07 -3.04
N LEU A 109 -9.54 -6.81 -3.24
CA LEU A 109 -10.01 -5.71 -2.38
C LEU A 109 -11.52 -5.50 -2.51
N VAL A 110 -12.04 -5.43 -3.74
CA VAL A 110 -13.49 -5.25 -3.98
C VAL A 110 -14.28 -6.45 -3.46
N GLY A 111 -13.75 -7.67 -3.66
CA GLY A 111 -14.34 -8.90 -3.13
C GLY A 111 -14.34 -8.94 -1.59
N ALA A 112 -13.23 -8.56 -0.95
CA ALA A 112 -13.09 -8.47 0.49
C ALA A 112 -14.05 -7.44 1.10
N PHE A 113 -14.19 -6.28 0.46
CA PHE A 113 -15.12 -5.24 0.89
C PHE A 113 -16.58 -5.69 0.72
N ALA A 114 -16.93 -6.30 -0.41
CA ALA A 114 -18.26 -6.87 -0.63
C ALA A 114 -18.59 -7.98 0.38
N ALA A 115 -17.62 -8.86 0.68
CA ALA A 115 -17.75 -9.89 1.70
C ALA A 115 -17.93 -9.28 3.10
N ALA A 116 -17.19 -8.24 3.45
CA ALA A 116 -17.35 -7.53 4.71
C ALA A 116 -18.75 -6.94 4.86
N LEU A 117 -19.27 -6.27 3.82
CA LEU A 117 -20.63 -5.74 3.80
C LEU A 117 -21.70 -6.84 3.93
N TRP A 118 -21.45 -7.98 3.31
CA TRP A 118 -22.30 -9.16 3.43
C TRP A 118 -22.28 -9.75 4.84
N ILE A 119 -21.08 -9.91 5.43
CA ILE A 119 -20.87 -10.40 6.79
C ILE A 119 -21.63 -9.54 7.80
N VAL A 120 -21.49 -8.21 7.69
CA VAL A 120 -22.20 -7.27 8.61
C VAL A 120 -23.66 -7.02 8.23
N ARG A 121 -24.19 -7.71 7.22
CA ARG A 121 -25.58 -7.59 6.75
C ARG A 121 -25.97 -6.14 6.44
N ALA A 122 -25.09 -5.43 5.74
CA ALA A 122 -25.33 -4.04 5.34
C ALA A 122 -26.59 -3.92 4.48
N PRO A 123 -27.47 -2.93 4.71
CA PRO A 123 -28.61 -2.70 3.84
C PRO A 123 -28.13 -2.19 2.47
N ARG A 124 -28.61 -2.82 1.39
CA ARG A 124 -28.24 -2.45 0.02
C ARG A 124 -26.72 -2.32 -0.19
N PRO A 125 -25.92 -3.37 0.05
CA PRO A 125 -24.45 -3.32 0.11
C PRO A 125 -23.82 -2.82 -1.20
N TRP A 126 -24.47 -2.99 -2.34
CA TRP A 126 -23.99 -2.55 -3.64
C TRP A 126 -23.76 -1.03 -3.76
N TRP A 127 -24.48 -0.17 -3.00
CA TRP A 127 -24.22 1.26 -2.95
C TRP A 127 -22.84 1.57 -2.36
N PHE A 128 -22.48 0.87 -1.28
CA PHE A 128 -21.19 1.05 -0.62
C PHE A 128 -20.04 0.53 -1.49
N VAL A 129 -20.26 -0.57 -2.25
CA VAL A 129 -19.27 -1.05 -3.22
C VAL A 129 -19.05 -0.04 -4.34
N LEU A 130 -20.12 0.54 -4.92
CA LEU A 130 -19.95 1.61 -5.91
C LEU A 130 -19.24 2.84 -5.34
N ALA A 131 -19.49 3.18 -4.08
CA ALA A 131 -18.83 4.31 -3.42
C ALA A 131 -17.30 4.13 -3.26
N LEU A 132 -16.76 2.89 -3.28
CA LEU A 132 -15.32 2.66 -3.35
C LEU A 132 -14.67 3.35 -4.56
N GLY A 133 -15.36 3.39 -5.71
CA GLY A 133 -14.87 4.06 -6.91
C GLY A 133 -14.69 5.57 -6.76
N GLY A 134 -15.29 6.18 -5.73
CA GLY A 134 -15.29 7.62 -5.50
C GLY A 134 -14.58 8.06 -4.22
N LEU A 135 -13.62 7.28 -3.70
CA LEU A 135 -12.91 7.61 -2.43
C LEU A 135 -11.77 8.62 -2.57
N GLY A 136 -11.56 9.18 -3.76
CA GLY A 136 -10.51 10.18 -4.00
C GLY A 136 -9.27 9.62 -4.68
N THR A 137 -8.43 10.56 -5.13
CA THR A 137 -7.28 10.28 -6.01
C THR A 137 -6.23 9.39 -5.35
N LEU A 138 -5.90 9.60 -4.06
CA LEU A 138 -4.90 8.78 -3.36
C LEU A 138 -5.32 7.32 -3.28
N PHE A 139 -6.59 7.04 -2.93
CA PHE A 139 -7.09 5.68 -2.91
C PHE A 139 -7.05 5.05 -4.31
N ALA A 140 -7.50 5.80 -5.31
CA ALA A 140 -7.54 5.33 -6.69
C ALA A 140 -6.14 5.02 -7.25
N GLN A 141 -5.14 5.89 -6.99
CA GLN A 141 -3.75 5.62 -7.37
C GLN A 141 -3.24 4.28 -6.84
N ARG A 142 -3.64 3.93 -5.60
CA ARG A 142 -3.23 2.64 -5.03
C ARG A 142 -3.90 1.45 -5.68
N MET A 143 -5.14 1.60 -6.13
CA MET A 143 -5.84 0.56 -6.89
C MET A 143 -5.16 0.24 -8.22
N GLU A 144 -4.37 1.17 -8.77
CA GLU A 144 -3.66 1.04 -10.03
C GLU A 144 -2.23 0.45 -9.91
N MET A 145 -1.76 0.19 -8.70
CA MET A 145 -0.41 -0.30 -8.44
C MET A 145 -0.40 -1.81 -8.14
N CYS A 146 0.53 -2.55 -8.75
CA CYS A 146 0.81 -3.94 -8.36
C CYS A 146 1.64 -3.95 -7.06
N ARG A 147 0.95 -3.76 -5.94
CA ARG A 147 1.57 -3.65 -4.60
C ARG A 147 0.74 -4.37 -3.53
N PRO A 148 1.37 -4.92 -2.48
CA PRO A 148 0.68 -5.66 -1.42
C PRO A 148 -0.22 -4.80 -0.51
N HIS A 149 -0.09 -3.46 -0.51
CA HIS A 149 -0.94 -2.58 0.30
C HIS A 149 -2.44 -2.67 -0.03
N VAL A 150 -2.81 -3.05 -1.27
CA VAL A 150 -4.21 -3.32 -1.64
C VAL A 150 -4.77 -4.49 -0.83
N TRP A 151 -3.91 -5.48 -0.53
CA TRP A 151 -4.24 -6.62 0.34
C TRP A 151 -4.36 -6.20 1.80
N LEU A 152 -3.47 -5.29 2.28
CA LEU A 152 -3.58 -4.69 3.60
C LEU A 152 -4.97 -4.08 3.82
N ILE A 153 -5.47 -3.30 2.86
CA ILE A 153 -6.79 -2.65 2.94
C ILE A 153 -7.90 -3.71 2.99
N GLY A 154 -7.89 -4.67 2.06
CA GLY A 154 -8.91 -5.72 1.98
C GLY A 154 -8.99 -6.57 3.25
N PHE A 155 -7.85 -7.02 3.77
CA PHE A 155 -7.78 -7.77 5.02
C PHE A 155 -8.22 -6.94 6.22
N SER A 156 -7.85 -5.65 6.31
CA SER A 156 -8.28 -4.78 7.42
C SER A 156 -9.79 -4.63 7.48
N VAL A 157 -10.44 -4.49 6.33
CA VAL A 157 -11.92 -4.41 6.25
C VAL A 157 -12.57 -5.75 6.64
N LEU A 158 -12.02 -6.88 6.19
CA LEU A 158 -12.48 -8.21 6.61
C LEU A 158 -12.34 -8.44 8.11
N VAL A 159 -11.17 -8.10 8.68
CA VAL A 159 -10.92 -8.18 10.13
C VAL A 159 -11.95 -7.36 10.89
N ALA A 160 -12.21 -6.12 10.48
CA ALA A 160 -13.22 -5.28 11.11
C ALA A 160 -14.62 -5.92 11.08
N ALA A 161 -15.02 -6.46 9.93
CA ALA A 161 -16.33 -7.12 9.79
C ALA A 161 -16.45 -8.41 10.65
N LEU A 162 -15.38 -9.20 10.71
CA LEU A 162 -15.34 -10.44 11.50
C LEU A 162 -15.35 -10.17 13.00
N LEU A 163 -14.65 -9.10 13.45
CA LEU A 163 -14.71 -8.62 14.84
C LEU A 163 -16.13 -8.19 15.22
N VAL A 164 -16.77 -7.37 14.36
CA VAL A 164 -18.14 -6.88 14.57
C VAL A 164 -19.14 -8.05 14.73
N GLU A 165 -19.05 -9.05 13.88
CA GLU A 165 -19.95 -10.20 13.89
C GLU A 165 -19.46 -11.36 14.80
N ARG A 166 -18.40 -11.13 15.59
CA ARG A 166 -17.84 -12.09 16.57
C ARG A 166 -17.51 -13.45 15.95
N ARG A 167 -17.02 -13.47 14.69
CA ARG A 167 -16.67 -14.70 13.97
C ARG A 167 -15.23 -15.13 14.26
N TRP A 168 -14.97 -15.56 15.49
CA TRP A 168 -13.63 -15.77 16.04
C TRP A 168 -12.77 -16.75 15.24
N LYS A 169 -13.31 -17.89 14.79
CA LYS A 169 -12.57 -18.87 13.98
C LYS A 169 -12.12 -18.27 12.64
N ALA A 170 -13.03 -17.59 11.96
CA ALA A 170 -12.70 -16.93 10.70
C ALA A 170 -11.71 -15.77 10.91
N LEU A 171 -11.85 -15.00 11.99
CA LEU A 171 -10.92 -13.95 12.37
C LEU A 171 -9.50 -14.50 12.55
N PHE A 172 -9.33 -15.62 13.28
CA PHE A 172 -8.04 -16.26 13.47
C PHE A 172 -7.38 -16.62 12.13
N VAL A 173 -8.11 -17.30 11.24
CA VAL A 173 -7.61 -17.70 9.93
C VAL A 173 -7.26 -16.47 9.07
N VAL A 174 -8.14 -15.47 9.04
CA VAL A 174 -7.93 -14.24 8.27
C VAL A 174 -6.70 -13.48 8.79
N CYS A 175 -6.48 -13.40 10.11
CA CYS A 175 -5.28 -12.77 10.67
C CYS A 175 -4.00 -13.55 10.33
N ALA A 176 -4.04 -14.90 10.25
CA ALA A 176 -2.89 -15.69 9.82
C ALA A 176 -2.55 -15.46 8.35
N LEU A 177 -3.54 -15.48 7.46
CA LEU A 177 -3.35 -15.17 6.04
C LEU A 177 -2.88 -13.72 5.82
N PHE A 178 -3.41 -12.80 6.60
CA PHE A 178 -3.03 -11.40 6.56
C PHE A 178 -1.54 -11.20 6.94
N ALA A 179 -1.06 -11.91 7.96
CA ALA A 179 0.34 -11.87 8.38
C ALA A 179 1.31 -12.36 7.30
N LEU A 180 0.87 -13.28 6.43
CA LEU A 180 1.63 -13.73 5.26
C LEU A 180 1.48 -12.81 4.04
N ALA A 181 0.41 -12.01 3.99
CA ALA A 181 0.12 -11.15 2.84
C ALA A 181 0.75 -9.75 2.95
N HIS A 182 1.02 -9.26 4.17
CA HIS A 182 1.55 -7.90 4.36
C HIS A 182 2.19 -7.71 5.74
N ALA A 183 3.37 -7.09 5.77
CA ALA A 183 4.10 -6.79 7.03
C ALA A 183 3.29 -5.95 8.03
N GLY A 184 2.33 -5.14 7.57
CA GLY A 184 1.43 -4.32 8.40
C GLY A 184 0.23 -5.07 9.00
N ALA A 185 0.14 -6.39 8.88
CA ALA A 185 -0.99 -7.20 9.34
C ALA A 185 -1.26 -7.12 10.86
N TRP A 186 -0.26 -6.73 11.66
CA TRP A 186 -0.39 -6.52 13.10
C TRP A 186 -1.48 -5.50 13.48
N ILE A 187 -1.94 -4.66 12.51
CA ILE A 187 -3.05 -3.71 12.67
C ILE A 187 -4.35 -4.39 13.13
N ALA A 188 -4.50 -5.70 12.90
CA ALA A 188 -5.60 -6.49 13.40
C ALA A 188 -5.67 -6.50 14.95
N ILE A 189 -4.53 -6.39 15.64
CA ILE A 189 -4.43 -6.40 17.10
C ILE A 189 -4.99 -5.10 17.70
N PRO A 190 -4.52 -3.89 17.32
CA PRO A 190 -5.12 -2.64 17.80
C PRO A 190 -6.60 -2.49 17.41
N LEU A 191 -7.03 -3.01 16.25
CA LEU A 191 -8.45 -3.07 15.92
C LEU A 191 -9.25 -3.90 16.93
N ALA A 192 -8.73 -5.07 17.32
CA ALA A 192 -9.36 -5.92 18.32
C ALA A 192 -9.35 -5.30 19.73
N ILE A 193 -8.28 -4.58 20.09
CA ILE A 193 -8.20 -3.80 21.33
C ILE A 193 -9.27 -2.71 21.32
N LEU A 194 -9.36 -1.93 20.24
CA LEU A 194 -10.35 -0.87 20.13
C LEU A 194 -11.79 -1.42 20.14
N TRP A 195 -12.02 -2.59 19.52
CA TRP A 195 -13.31 -3.27 19.61
C TRP A 195 -13.65 -3.65 21.05
N SER A 196 -12.68 -4.14 21.81
CA SER A 196 -12.86 -4.49 23.23
C SER A 196 -13.18 -3.25 24.08
N LEU A 197 -12.43 -2.15 23.87
CA LEU A 197 -12.60 -0.91 24.61
C LEU A 197 -13.87 -0.13 24.22
N SER A 198 -14.30 -0.21 22.97
CA SER A 198 -15.50 0.49 22.48
C SER A 198 -16.76 0.11 23.24
N GLY A 199 -16.79 -1.08 23.86
CA GLY A 199 -17.88 -1.50 24.73
C GLY A 199 -18.08 -0.63 25.97
N LEU A 200 -17.05 0.11 26.42
CA LEU A 200 -17.17 1.06 27.54
C LEU A 200 -18.00 2.30 27.18
N LEU A 201 -17.98 2.69 25.91
CA LEU A 201 -18.67 3.87 25.37
C LEU A 201 -19.97 3.50 24.63
N ALA A 202 -20.19 2.22 24.38
CA ALA A 202 -21.35 1.75 23.63
C ALA A 202 -22.65 1.81 24.46
N HIS A 203 -23.77 1.97 23.76
CA HIS A 203 -25.11 1.95 24.31
C HIS A 203 -25.81 0.60 24.08
N ASP A 204 -25.04 -0.50 24.03
CA ASP A 204 -25.54 -1.86 23.73
C ASP A 204 -26.16 -2.58 24.93
N GLY A 205 -26.27 -1.90 26.08
CA GLY A 205 -26.84 -2.45 27.31
C GLY A 205 -25.80 -2.87 28.36
N PRO A 206 -26.25 -3.16 29.61
CA PRO A 206 -25.34 -3.36 30.75
C PRO A 206 -24.36 -4.53 30.59
N GLY A 207 -24.77 -5.61 29.91
CA GLY A 207 -23.92 -6.79 29.68
C GLY A 207 -22.78 -6.58 28.70
N GLU A 208 -22.89 -5.59 27.84
CA GLU A 208 -21.90 -5.28 26.80
C GLU A 208 -20.76 -4.35 27.29
N ARG A 209 -20.85 -3.81 28.50
CA ARG A 209 -19.82 -2.92 29.08
C ARG A 209 -18.56 -3.67 29.53
N ARG A 210 -18.51 -4.98 29.38
CA ARG A 210 -17.30 -5.75 29.66
C ARG A 210 -16.24 -5.56 28.58
N VAL A 211 -14.97 -5.55 28.96
CA VAL A 211 -13.80 -5.51 28.05
C VAL A 211 -13.36 -6.95 27.81
N PRO A 212 -13.85 -7.63 26.77
CA PRO A 212 -13.45 -9.01 26.47
C PRO A 212 -12.06 -9.02 25.85
N TRP A 213 -11.16 -9.85 26.37
CA TRP A 213 -9.81 -10.05 25.80
C TRP A 213 -9.76 -11.12 24.72
N GLN A 214 -10.81 -11.91 24.57
CA GLN A 214 -10.89 -12.97 23.56
C GLN A 214 -10.60 -12.49 22.13
N PRO A 215 -11.15 -11.36 21.62
CA PRO A 215 -10.86 -10.88 20.27
C PRO A 215 -9.38 -10.54 20.06
N VAL A 216 -8.75 -9.94 21.10
CA VAL A 216 -7.32 -9.59 21.07
C VAL A 216 -6.47 -10.87 21.02
N ALA A 217 -6.79 -11.85 21.85
CA ALA A 217 -6.09 -13.14 21.85
C ALA A 217 -6.24 -13.88 20.51
N VAL A 218 -7.44 -13.84 19.90
CA VAL A 218 -7.70 -14.46 18.59
C VAL A 218 -6.94 -13.76 17.48
N ALA A 219 -6.96 -12.42 17.44
CA ALA A 219 -6.25 -11.66 16.42
C ALA A 219 -4.73 -11.82 16.56
N ALA A 220 -4.20 -11.71 17.78
CA ALA A 220 -2.78 -11.90 18.06
C ALA A 220 -2.32 -13.36 17.79
N GLY A 221 -3.12 -14.35 18.18
CA GLY A 221 -2.83 -15.76 17.91
C GLY A 221 -2.83 -16.10 16.43
N GLY A 222 -3.78 -15.57 15.66
CA GLY A 222 -3.80 -15.72 14.21
C GLY A 222 -2.59 -15.05 13.55
N TRP A 223 -2.30 -13.79 13.91
CA TRP A 223 -1.11 -13.09 13.43
C TRP A 223 0.18 -13.85 13.77
N LEU A 224 0.33 -14.31 15.01
CA LEU A 224 1.51 -15.09 15.44
C LEU A 224 1.64 -16.41 14.66
N LEU A 225 0.53 -17.12 14.43
CA LEU A 225 0.57 -18.31 13.59
C LEU A 225 1.10 -17.99 12.18
N GLY A 226 0.60 -16.93 11.53
CA GLY A 226 1.11 -16.50 10.23
C GLY A 226 2.59 -16.18 10.26
N GLN A 227 3.08 -15.53 11.32
CA GLN A 227 4.52 -15.25 11.49
C GLN A 227 5.34 -16.54 11.70
N LEU A 228 4.81 -17.52 12.42
CA LEU A 228 5.51 -18.80 12.71
C LEU A 228 5.57 -19.74 11.50
N VAL A 229 4.58 -19.70 10.59
CA VAL A 229 4.58 -20.49 9.35
C VAL A 229 5.22 -19.75 8.17
N HIS A 230 5.74 -18.57 8.42
CA HIS A 230 6.43 -17.76 7.41
C HIS A 230 7.69 -18.47 6.91
N PRO A 231 7.99 -18.48 5.58
CA PRO A 231 9.16 -19.18 5.04
C PRO A 231 10.49 -18.70 5.63
N ASP A 232 10.58 -17.42 5.99
CA ASP A 232 11.83 -16.78 6.46
C ASP A 232 11.91 -16.64 7.99
N VAL A 233 11.30 -17.55 8.75
CA VAL A 233 11.49 -17.59 10.23
C VAL A 233 12.96 -17.91 10.54
N PRO A 234 13.62 -17.17 11.48
CA PRO A 234 13.11 -16.11 12.36
C PRO A 234 13.29 -14.68 11.83
N GLU A 235 13.89 -14.47 10.67
CA GLU A 235 14.24 -13.15 10.13
C GLU A 235 13.02 -12.26 9.87
N ASN A 236 11.85 -12.87 9.60
CA ASN A 236 10.58 -12.14 9.46
C ASN A 236 10.21 -11.35 10.74
N PHE A 237 10.52 -11.84 11.94
CA PHE A 237 10.30 -11.09 13.19
C PHE A 237 11.20 -9.87 13.28
N ARG A 238 12.47 -10.00 12.86
CA ARG A 238 13.39 -8.87 12.79
C ARG A 238 12.89 -7.82 11.79
N LEU A 239 12.51 -8.25 10.58
CA LEU A 239 11.93 -7.36 9.57
C LEU A 239 10.66 -6.68 10.10
N PHE A 240 9.78 -7.41 10.77
CA PHE A 240 8.57 -6.85 11.39
C PHE A 240 8.88 -5.69 12.32
N VAL A 241 9.85 -5.83 13.21
CA VAL A 241 10.25 -4.75 14.13
C VAL A 241 10.82 -3.56 13.36
N ILE A 242 11.69 -3.81 12.40
CA ILE A 242 12.33 -2.75 11.61
C ILE A 242 11.28 -1.97 10.81
N THR A 243 10.44 -2.67 10.05
CA THR A 243 9.47 -2.02 9.13
C THR A 243 8.36 -1.28 9.86
N ASN A 244 7.87 -1.82 10.98
CA ASN A 244 6.69 -1.26 11.64
C ASN A 244 7.01 -0.30 12.79
N PHE A 245 8.22 -0.32 13.33
CA PHE A 245 8.59 0.54 14.47
C PHE A 245 9.85 1.36 14.20
N VAL A 246 10.95 0.76 13.72
CA VAL A 246 12.21 1.48 13.55
C VAL A 246 12.14 2.49 12.41
N ILE A 247 11.67 2.07 11.22
CA ILE A 247 11.55 2.95 10.05
C ILE A 247 10.58 4.11 10.31
N PRO A 248 9.33 3.90 10.77
CA PRO A 248 8.43 5.00 11.09
C PRO A 248 8.97 5.93 12.17
N PHE A 249 9.62 5.38 13.20
CA PHE A 249 10.25 6.20 14.25
C PHE A 249 11.35 7.08 13.67
N GLN A 250 12.25 6.53 12.85
CA GLN A 250 13.30 7.30 12.18
C GLN A 250 12.72 8.35 11.22
N ALA A 251 11.66 8.01 10.48
CA ALA A 251 11.01 8.93 9.57
C ALA A 251 10.33 10.12 10.28
N THR A 252 9.82 9.92 11.49
CA THR A 252 9.07 10.98 12.22
C THR A 252 9.92 11.77 13.20
N THR A 253 10.99 11.19 13.75
CA THR A 253 11.77 11.79 14.84
C THR A 253 13.18 12.14 14.45
N ALA A 254 13.68 11.68 13.29
CA ALA A 254 15.09 11.88 12.93
C ALA A 254 15.40 13.36 12.73
N SER A 255 16.27 13.89 13.56
CA SER A 255 16.97 15.17 13.36
C SER A 255 17.94 15.14 12.16
N ASN A 256 18.04 13.99 11.47
CA ASN A 256 18.97 13.79 10.37
C ASN A 256 18.36 14.27 9.04
N ALA A 257 18.68 15.50 8.65
CA ALA A 257 18.24 16.10 7.40
C ALA A 257 18.62 15.25 6.16
N ALA A 258 19.73 14.52 6.21
CA ALA A 258 20.18 13.65 5.12
C ALA A 258 19.20 12.50 4.88
N LEU A 259 18.71 11.85 5.94
CA LEU A 259 17.72 10.79 5.81
C LEU A 259 16.38 11.37 5.33
N HIS A 260 15.93 12.47 5.92
CA HIS A 260 14.66 13.11 5.52
C HIS A 260 14.62 13.51 4.05
N SER A 261 15.74 13.98 3.48
CA SER A 261 15.82 14.34 2.06
C SER A 261 15.65 13.16 1.10
N GLN A 262 15.81 11.94 1.59
CA GLN A 262 15.73 10.70 0.80
C GLN A 262 14.45 9.89 1.06
N LEU A 263 13.62 10.25 2.07
CA LEU A 263 12.38 9.54 2.34
C LEU A 263 11.36 9.77 1.22
N GLY A 264 10.61 8.72 0.90
CA GLY A 264 9.51 8.80 -0.07
C GLY A 264 8.42 9.76 0.41
N THR A 265 7.87 10.56 -0.51
CA THR A 265 6.81 11.54 -0.21
C THR A 265 5.55 10.91 0.41
N GLU A 266 5.36 9.61 0.26
CA GLU A 266 4.24 8.87 0.87
C GLU A 266 4.33 8.73 2.39
N LEU A 267 5.53 8.93 2.97
CA LEU A 267 5.79 8.92 4.41
C LEU A 267 5.69 10.30 5.05
N SER A 268 5.29 11.31 4.28
CA SER A 268 5.03 12.67 4.77
C SER A 268 3.53 12.99 4.74
N PRO A 269 3.07 14.01 5.51
CA PRO A 269 1.70 14.49 5.39
C PRO A 269 1.45 15.06 3.98
N PRO A 270 0.20 15.01 3.48
CA PRO A 270 -0.16 15.63 2.20
C PRO A 270 -0.10 17.15 2.30
N GLY A 271 0.25 17.83 1.20
CA GLY A 271 0.01 19.25 1.07
C GLY A 271 -1.48 19.60 1.13
N LEU A 272 -1.80 20.87 1.36
CA LEU A 272 -3.20 21.31 1.48
C LEU A 272 -4.00 21.07 0.19
N ASP A 273 -3.39 21.27 -0.96
CA ASP A 273 -3.94 20.99 -2.29
C ASP A 273 -4.38 19.54 -2.43
N LEU A 274 -3.46 18.61 -2.15
CA LEU A 274 -3.73 17.17 -2.18
C LEU A 274 -4.76 16.76 -1.13
N LEU A 275 -4.74 17.37 0.07
CA LEU A 275 -5.71 17.12 1.12
C LEU A 275 -7.13 17.55 0.68
N LEU A 276 -7.26 18.71 0.04
CA LEU A 276 -8.54 19.19 -0.48
C LEU A 276 -9.08 18.29 -1.58
N GLU A 277 -8.23 17.69 -2.38
CA GLU A 277 -8.64 16.72 -3.40
C GLU A 277 -9.21 15.42 -2.81
N GLN A 278 -8.84 15.08 -1.56
CA GLN A 278 -9.37 13.91 -0.87
C GLN A 278 -10.73 14.14 -0.20
N TRP A 279 -11.42 15.27 -0.45
CA TRP A 279 -12.72 15.56 0.16
C TRP A 279 -13.75 14.40 0.06
N PRO A 280 -13.79 13.57 -1.01
CA PRO A 280 -14.74 12.45 -1.07
C PRO A 280 -14.51 11.41 0.04
N ALA A 281 -13.24 11.21 0.46
CA ALA A 281 -12.91 10.28 1.54
C ALA A 281 -13.46 10.74 2.90
N PHE A 282 -13.75 12.04 3.07
CA PHE A 282 -14.28 12.60 4.32
C PHE A 282 -15.80 12.60 4.41
N ILE A 283 -16.53 12.35 3.31
CA ILE A 283 -18.00 12.32 3.34
C ILE A 283 -18.51 11.24 4.30
N ALA A 284 -18.01 10.02 4.17
CA ALA A 284 -18.50 8.91 4.99
C ALA A 284 -18.23 9.11 6.49
N PRO A 285 -17.01 9.46 6.94
CA PRO A 285 -16.75 9.69 8.38
C PRO A 285 -17.53 10.90 8.93
N VAL A 286 -17.74 11.97 8.15
CA VAL A 286 -18.58 13.10 8.56
C VAL A 286 -20.02 12.65 8.79
N LEU A 287 -20.59 11.88 7.85
CA LEU A 287 -21.94 11.33 8.01
C LEU A 287 -22.05 10.39 9.21
N VAL A 288 -21.02 9.55 9.44
CA VAL A 288 -20.95 8.69 10.63
C VAL A 288 -20.91 9.55 11.91
N ALA A 289 -20.06 10.57 11.97
CA ALA A 289 -19.96 11.46 13.12
C ALA A 289 -21.30 12.18 13.40
N ILE A 290 -21.93 12.76 12.39
CA ILE A 290 -23.25 13.40 12.52
C ILE A 290 -24.29 12.41 13.05
N ALA A 291 -24.34 11.19 12.49
CA ALA A 291 -25.29 10.17 12.93
C ALA A 291 -25.06 9.76 14.39
N LEU A 292 -23.81 9.53 14.80
CA LEU A 292 -23.46 9.13 16.17
C LEU A 292 -23.64 10.25 17.18
N LEU A 293 -23.42 11.51 16.80
CA LEU A 293 -23.62 12.67 17.69
C LEU A 293 -25.11 12.98 17.84
N SER A 294 -25.88 12.96 16.75
CA SER A 294 -27.31 13.28 16.77
C SER A 294 -28.20 12.16 17.32
N ARG A 295 -27.74 10.92 17.31
CA ARG A 295 -28.51 9.74 17.67
C ARG A 295 -27.67 8.78 18.54
N PRO A 296 -27.59 9.04 19.88
CA PRO A 296 -26.78 8.21 20.79
C PRO A 296 -27.10 6.71 20.72
N GLN A 297 -28.36 6.34 20.41
CA GLN A 297 -28.77 4.96 20.25
C GLN A 297 -28.07 4.22 19.09
N LEU A 298 -27.42 4.92 18.15
CA LEU A 298 -26.61 4.33 17.08
C LEU A 298 -25.17 4.03 17.53
N ARG A 299 -24.78 4.42 18.76
CA ARG A 299 -23.45 4.18 19.32
C ARG A 299 -23.32 2.73 19.81
N SER A 300 -23.49 1.77 18.90
CA SER A 300 -23.17 0.39 19.19
C SER A 300 -21.65 0.18 19.24
N ARG A 301 -21.18 -0.88 19.88
CA ARG A 301 -19.75 -1.27 19.87
C ARG A 301 -19.21 -1.34 18.45
N ALA A 302 -19.98 -1.92 17.53
CA ALA A 302 -19.63 -2.06 16.11
C ALA A 302 -19.39 -0.71 15.42
N THR A 303 -20.35 0.22 15.53
CA THR A 303 -20.27 1.53 14.88
C THR A 303 -19.16 2.40 15.46
N LEU A 304 -18.93 2.33 16.79
CA LEU A 304 -17.85 3.05 17.46
C LEU A 304 -16.49 2.51 17.05
N THR A 305 -16.28 1.19 17.07
CA THR A 305 -15.00 0.60 16.70
C THR A 305 -14.56 1.01 15.31
N VAL A 306 -15.41 0.74 14.32
CA VAL A 306 -15.03 0.97 12.92
C VAL A 306 -14.98 2.46 12.60
N GLY A 307 -15.90 3.26 13.19
CA GLY A 307 -15.92 4.72 13.03
C GLY A 307 -14.70 5.39 13.63
N LEU A 308 -14.31 5.04 14.87
CA LEU A 308 -13.12 5.61 15.52
C LEU A 308 -11.83 5.16 14.83
N THR A 309 -11.74 3.89 14.38
CA THR A 309 -10.59 3.40 13.61
C THR A 309 -10.44 4.18 12.31
N SER A 310 -11.52 4.34 11.56
CA SER A 310 -11.52 5.12 10.32
C SER A 310 -11.08 6.57 10.57
N LEU A 311 -11.64 7.22 11.58
CA LEU A 311 -11.29 8.60 11.94
C LEU A 311 -9.80 8.71 12.33
N ALA A 312 -9.29 7.76 13.13
CA ALA A 312 -7.89 7.75 13.54
C ALA A 312 -6.95 7.63 12.33
N PHE A 313 -7.26 6.75 11.36
CA PHE A 313 -6.48 6.63 10.14
C PHE A 313 -6.56 7.86 9.23
N LEU A 314 -7.74 8.47 9.09
CA LEU A 314 -7.89 9.68 8.29
C LEU A 314 -7.16 10.87 8.91
N LEU A 315 -7.22 11.03 10.23
CA LEU A 315 -6.46 12.05 10.94
C LEU A 315 -4.96 11.81 10.84
N ALA A 316 -4.50 10.57 11.06
CA ALA A 316 -3.10 10.21 10.89
C ALA A 316 -2.64 10.39 9.42
N GLY A 317 -3.51 10.10 8.46
CA GLY A 317 -3.28 10.33 7.03
C GLY A 317 -3.15 11.81 6.69
N SER A 318 -3.93 12.66 7.33
CA SER A 318 -3.91 14.11 7.10
C SER A 318 -2.72 14.79 7.76
N LEU A 319 -2.29 14.32 8.94
CA LEU A 319 -1.37 15.06 9.81
C LEU A 319 0.04 14.47 9.86
N VAL A 320 0.20 13.17 9.55
CA VAL A 320 1.46 12.46 9.78
C VAL A 320 1.96 11.76 8.52
N ILE A 321 1.21 10.78 8.00
CA ILE A 321 1.63 9.92 6.89
C ILE A 321 0.45 9.69 5.96
N ARG A 322 0.47 10.26 4.75
CA ARG A 322 -0.64 10.21 3.80
C ARG A 322 -1.13 8.80 3.43
N ARG A 323 -0.29 7.76 3.58
CA ARG A 323 -0.66 6.35 3.38
C ARG A 323 -1.87 5.90 4.20
N PHE A 324 -2.12 6.50 5.36
CA PHE A 324 -3.24 6.10 6.21
C PHE A 324 -4.62 6.44 5.62
N PHE A 325 -4.71 7.34 4.63
CA PHE A 325 -5.95 7.57 3.88
C PHE A 325 -6.50 6.30 3.25
N GLU A 326 -5.61 5.45 2.75
CA GLU A 326 -5.95 4.22 2.04
C GLU A 326 -6.73 3.24 2.92
N LEU A 327 -6.42 3.22 4.22
CA LEU A 327 -7.11 2.41 5.23
C LEU A 327 -8.37 3.11 5.77
N GLY A 328 -8.25 4.41 6.04
CA GLY A 328 -9.31 5.18 6.68
C GLY A 328 -10.58 5.27 5.84
N ALA A 329 -10.46 5.50 4.54
CA ALA A 329 -11.61 5.76 3.68
C ALA A 329 -12.51 4.52 3.46
N PRO A 330 -12.00 3.30 3.14
CA PRO A 330 -12.85 2.11 3.05
C PRO A 330 -13.46 1.71 4.40
N LEU A 331 -12.73 1.88 5.52
CA LEU A 331 -13.27 1.66 6.86
C LEU A 331 -14.39 2.65 7.20
N ALA A 332 -14.31 3.90 6.71
CA ALA A 332 -15.40 4.87 6.86
C ALA A 332 -16.67 4.43 6.14
N LEU A 333 -16.55 3.89 4.93
CA LEU A 333 -17.70 3.31 4.22
C LEU A 333 -18.30 2.11 4.96
N LEU A 334 -17.47 1.25 5.54
CA LEU A 334 -17.94 0.14 6.37
C LEU A 334 -18.64 0.67 7.65
N ALA A 335 -18.10 1.69 8.30
CA ALA A 335 -18.75 2.33 9.44
C ALA A 335 -20.11 2.94 9.08
N LEU A 336 -20.20 3.61 7.91
CA LEU A 336 -21.46 4.15 7.40
C LEU A 336 -22.47 3.05 7.11
N ALA A 337 -22.03 1.91 6.58
CA ALA A 337 -22.87 0.73 6.36
C ALA A 337 -23.39 0.15 7.69
N LEU A 338 -22.57 0.14 8.74
CA LEU A 338 -22.99 -0.27 10.09
C LEU A 338 -24.01 0.70 10.69
N VAL A 339 -23.79 2.01 10.55
CA VAL A 339 -24.78 3.04 10.96
C VAL A 339 -26.09 2.82 10.22
N ALA A 340 -26.06 2.60 8.92
CA ALA A 340 -27.26 2.34 8.12
C ALA A 340 -27.98 1.05 8.58
N ARG A 341 -27.22 -0.01 8.93
CA ARG A 341 -27.78 -1.25 9.50
C ARG A 341 -28.50 -0.98 10.83
N GLU A 342 -27.85 -0.30 11.77
CA GLU A 342 -28.43 0.04 13.06
C GLU A 342 -29.66 0.94 12.92
N TRP A 343 -29.59 1.91 12.03
CA TRP A 343 -30.71 2.79 11.71
C TRP A 343 -31.94 2.01 11.27
N TRP A 344 -31.73 1.08 10.34
CA TRP A 344 -32.80 0.24 9.78
C TRP A 344 -33.35 -0.75 10.81
N ALA A 345 -32.48 -1.39 11.58
CA ALA A 345 -32.88 -2.35 12.62
C ALA A 345 -33.74 -1.72 13.71
N ARG A 346 -33.48 -0.46 14.07
CA ARG A 346 -34.23 0.29 15.09
C ARG A 346 -35.50 0.96 14.51
N ARG A 347 -35.81 0.73 13.24
CA ARG A 347 -36.98 1.32 12.56
C ARG A 347 -37.05 2.85 12.73
N LEU A 348 -35.91 3.52 12.79
CA LEU A 348 -35.86 4.98 12.87
C LEU A 348 -36.48 5.58 11.59
N PRO A 349 -37.15 6.75 11.67
CA PRO A 349 -37.68 7.39 10.48
C PRO A 349 -36.57 7.58 9.45
N PRO A 350 -36.87 7.43 8.15
CA PRO A 350 -35.85 7.54 7.11
C PRO A 350 -35.10 8.87 7.26
N PRO A 351 -33.74 8.85 7.26
CA PRO A 351 -32.95 10.06 7.50
C PRO A 351 -33.19 11.11 6.41
N LEU A 352 -33.61 10.65 5.24
CA LEU A 352 -33.84 11.48 4.07
C LEU A 352 -35.13 11.06 3.37
N PRO A 353 -35.96 12.00 2.92
CA PRO A 353 -37.10 11.72 2.04
C PRO A 353 -36.63 11.08 0.72
N GLY A 354 -37.58 10.75 -0.19
CA GLY A 354 -37.26 10.04 -1.44
C GLY A 354 -36.15 10.67 -2.29
N TRP A 355 -36.04 12.01 -2.27
CA TRP A 355 -34.97 12.77 -2.94
C TRP A 355 -33.58 12.53 -2.33
N GLY A 356 -33.47 12.12 -1.05
CA GLY A 356 -32.17 11.82 -0.44
C GLY A 356 -31.45 10.62 -1.03
N ARG A 357 -32.20 9.67 -1.61
CA ARG A 357 -31.59 8.55 -2.38
C ARG A 357 -31.00 9.05 -3.70
N MET A 358 -31.64 10.02 -4.32
CA MET A 358 -31.12 10.65 -5.53
C MET A 358 -29.85 11.45 -5.21
N LEU A 359 -29.83 12.21 -4.11
CA LEU A 359 -28.63 12.91 -3.66
C LEU A 359 -27.47 11.96 -3.33
N ALA A 360 -27.72 10.84 -2.67
CA ALA A 360 -26.69 9.85 -2.38
C ALA A 360 -26.10 9.24 -3.67
N GLY A 361 -26.96 8.92 -4.64
CA GLY A 361 -26.53 8.45 -5.96
C GLY A 361 -25.70 9.50 -6.69
N THR A 362 -26.16 10.75 -6.70
CA THR A 362 -25.42 11.88 -7.29
C THR A 362 -24.07 12.08 -6.63
N ALA A 363 -24.01 12.03 -5.29
CA ALA A 363 -22.74 12.17 -4.56
C ALA A 363 -21.75 11.05 -4.93
N ILE A 364 -22.20 9.80 -5.09
CA ILE A 364 -21.34 8.70 -5.55
C ILE A 364 -20.83 8.96 -6.97
N VAL A 365 -21.69 9.36 -7.89
CA VAL A 365 -21.30 9.67 -9.27
C VAL A 365 -20.32 10.83 -9.32
N LEU A 366 -20.58 11.91 -8.58
CA LEU A 366 -19.67 13.05 -8.50
C LEU A 366 -18.33 12.67 -7.86
N GLY A 367 -18.31 11.83 -6.82
CA GLY A 367 -17.11 11.29 -6.20
C GLY A 367 -16.28 10.48 -7.20
N ILE A 368 -16.92 9.61 -7.98
CA ILE A 368 -16.26 8.82 -9.04
C ILE A 368 -15.68 9.76 -10.11
N LEU A 369 -16.46 10.71 -10.62
CA LEU A 369 -16.00 11.66 -11.62
C LEU A 369 -14.81 12.48 -11.10
N TRP A 370 -14.90 12.97 -9.87
CA TRP A 370 -13.82 13.72 -9.22
C TRP A 370 -12.53 12.90 -9.10
N THR A 371 -12.66 11.66 -8.62
CA THR A 371 -11.54 10.72 -8.49
C THR A 371 -10.85 10.49 -9.84
N PHE A 372 -11.65 10.32 -10.89
CA PHE A 372 -11.14 10.13 -12.25
C PHE A 372 -10.45 11.35 -12.83
N LEU A 373 -11.02 12.54 -12.62
CA LEU A 373 -10.41 13.80 -13.03
C LEU A 373 -9.08 14.03 -12.30
N GLY A 374 -9.03 13.74 -11.00
CA GLY A 374 -7.81 13.83 -10.21
C GLY A 374 -6.72 12.85 -10.71
N LEU A 375 -7.07 11.60 -11.00
CA LEU A 375 -6.13 10.64 -11.61
C LEU A 375 -5.54 11.13 -12.94
N ARG A 376 -6.36 11.78 -13.76
CA ARG A 376 -5.88 12.35 -15.04
C ARG A 376 -5.02 13.59 -14.84
N ALA A 377 -5.36 14.45 -13.89
CA ALA A 377 -4.64 15.71 -13.64
C ALA A 377 -3.25 15.49 -13.03
N HIS A 378 -3.14 14.55 -12.09
CA HIS A 378 -1.86 14.29 -11.42
C HIS A 378 -0.94 13.33 -12.17
N GLY A 379 -1.43 12.79 -13.27
CA GLY A 379 -0.70 11.81 -14.05
C GLY A 379 -0.39 10.55 -13.26
N VAL A 380 0.06 9.56 -13.97
CA VAL A 380 0.68 8.36 -13.40
C VAL A 380 2.08 8.77 -12.97
N GLN A 381 2.52 8.38 -11.78
CA GLN A 381 3.96 8.34 -11.51
C GLN A 381 4.58 7.48 -12.61
N ASN A 382 5.29 8.11 -13.54
CA ASN A 382 5.86 7.39 -14.67
C ASN A 382 7.10 6.63 -14.20
N ALA A 383 6.90 5.44 -13.64
CA ALA A 383 7.99 4.55 -13.24
C ALA A 383 8.67 3.88 -14.46
N SER A 384 8.29 4.24 -15.67
CA SER A 384 8.93 3.73 -16.89
C SER A 384 10.21 4.49 -17.28
N ALA A 385 10.46 5.66 -16.69
CA ALA A 385 11.66 6.46 -16.97
C ALA A 385 12.98 5.68 -16.92
N PRO A 386 13.24 4.78 -15.94
CA PRO A 386 14.50 4.03 -15.87
C PRO A 386 14.57 2.78 -16.77
N LEU A 387 13.54 2.47 -17.57
CA LEU A 387 13.49 1.23 -18.35
C LEU A 387 14.64 1.09 -19.33
N GLY A 388 14.92 2.12 -20.12
CA GLY A 388 16.00 2.12 -21.11
C GLY A 388 17.36 1.93 -20.46
N MET A 389 17.61 2.67 -19.41
CA MET A 389 18.84 2.58 -18.61
C MET A 389 19.03 1.17 -17.99
N ALA A 390 17.98 0.62 -17.37
CA ALA A 390 18.05 -0.68 -16.72
C ALA A 390 18.24 -1.84 -17.73
N ALA A 391 17.57 -1.78 -18.88
CA ALA A 391 17.74 -2.72 -19.98
C ALA A 391 19.16 -2.66 -20.55
N TRP A 392 19.68 -1.46 -20.82
CA TRP A 392 21.05 -1.27 -21.33
C TRP A 392 22.09 -1.84 -20.37
N LEU A 393 21.95 -1.59 -19.05
CA LEU A 393 22.84 -2.17 -18.03
C LEU A 393 22.69 -3.69 -17.94
N GLY A 394 21.51 -4.24 -18.22
CA GLY A 394 21.28 -5.68 -18.31
C GLY A 394 22.09 -6.35 -19.42
N GLU A 395 22.30 -5.64 -20.52
CA GLU A 395 23.07 -6.14 -21.70
C GLU A 395 24.59 -5.90 -21.54
N HIS A 396 25.01 -4.81 -20.89
CA HIS A 396 26.42 -4.37 -20.86
C HIS A 396 27.13 -4.61 -19.52
N GLY A 397 26.37 -4.78 -18.43
CA GLY A 397 26.92 -4.99 -17.10
C GLY A 397 27.37 -6.42 -16.83
N VAL A 398 28.51 -6.58 -16.18
CA VAL A 398 29.09 -7.88 -15.84
C VAL A 398 28.65 -8.30 -14.43
N ALA A 399 28.46 -9.61 -14.24
CA ALA A 399 28.01 -10.14 -12.96
C ALA A 399 28.90 -9.72 -11.78
N GLY A 400 28.26 -9.23 -10.71
CA GLY A 400 28.92 -8.75 -9.51
C GLY A 400 29.41 -7.30 -9.57
N GLU A 401 29.34 -6.63 -10.73
CA GLU A 401 29.64 -5.20 -10.79
C GLU A 401 28.58 -4.40 -10.04
N ARG A 402 28.99 -3.25 -9.47
CA ARG A 402 28.10 -2.38 -8.70
C ARG A 402 27.69 -1.16 -9.50
N VAL A 403 26.41 -0.79 -9.30
CA VAL A 403 25.80 0.41 -9.84
C VAL A 403 25.55 1.39 -8.70
N PHE A 404 26.11 2.60 -8.79
CA PHE A 404 25.75 3.72 -7.93
C PHE A 404 24.51 4.38 -8.51
N THR A 405 23.37 4.21 -7.85
CA THR A 405 22.10 4.83 -8.27
C THR A 405 21.93 6.19 -7.60
N ALA A 406 21.84 7.28 -8.37
CA ALA A 406 21.57 8.60 -7.80
C ALA A 406 20.17 8.65 -7.17
N GLN A 407 19.21 7.98 -7.78
CA GLN A 407 17.88 7.78 -7.23
C GLN A 407 17.75 6.35 -6.69
N TRP A 408 17.44 6.20 -5.41
CA TRP A 408 17.35 4.88 -4.77
C TRP A 408 16.25 3.97 -5.35
N GLY A 409 15.18 4.55 -5.91
CA GLY A 409 14.12 3.81 -6.57
C GLY A 409 14.59 2.99 -7.78
N ASP A 410 15.69 3.39 -8.43
CA ASP A 410 16.26 2.73 -9.61
C ASP A 410 16.77 1.31 -9.32
N SER A 411 16.98 0.98 -8.06
CA SER A 411 17.36 -0.38 -7.64
C SER A 411 16.32 -1.44 -8.06
N ALA A 412 15.05 -1.09 -8.09
CA ALA A 412 13.99 -2.03 -8.43
C ALA A 412 13.96 -2.41 -9.93
N PRO A 413 13.97 -1.47 -10.90
CA PRO A 413 14.14 -1.80 -12.31
C PRO A 413 15.49 -2.48 -12.60
N LEU A 414 16.59 -2.12 -11.92
CA LEU A 414 17.86 -2.84 -12.04
C LEU A 414 17.74 -4.29 -11.57
N PHE A 415 17.12 -4.54 -10.44
CA PHE A 415 16.85 -5.90 -9.96
C PHE A 415 16.04 -6.72 -10.97
N TYR A 416 15.09 -6.12 -11.68
CA TYR A 416 14.26 -6.80 -12.66
C TYR A 416 14.97 -7.07 -13.98
N PHE A 417 15.70 -6.10 -14.54
CA PHE A 417 16.31 -6.16 -15.87
C PHE A 417 17.79 -6.52 -15.88
N ALA A 418 18.51 -6.24 -14.81
CA ALA A 418 19.95 -6.46 -14.67
C ALA A 418 20.28 -7.22 -13.36
N PRO A 419 19.66 -8.40 -13.12
CA PRO A 419 19.78 -9.10 -11.84
C PRO A 419 21.20 -9.65 -11.56
N GLN A 420 22.10 -9.59 -12.53
CA GLN A 420 23.52 -9.89 -12.36
C GLN A 420 24.30 -8.77 -11.66
N LEU A 421 23.77 -7.55 -11.61
CA LEU A 421 24.39 -6.37 -11.00
C LEU A 421 23.99 -6.21 -9.54
N GLN A 422 24.76 -5.41 -8.81
CA GLN A 422 24.45 -4.98 -7.44
C GLN A 422 24.15 -3.49 -7.44
N SER A 423 23.01 -3.09 -6.87
CA SER A 423 22.69 -1.69 -6.58
C SER A 423 23.03 -1.34 -5.11
N LEU A 424 23.11 -0.05 -4.78
CA LEU A 424 23.52 0.37 -3.44
C LEU A 424 22.38 0.19 -2.43
N VAL A 425 21.17 0.56 -2.81
CA VAL A 425 20.03 0.77 -1.92
C VAL A 425 18.87 -0.08 -2.40
N ALA A 426 18.22 -0.77 -1.48
CA ALA A 426 16.92 -1.40 -1.71
C ALA A 426 15.80 -0.34 -1.76
N LEU A 427 14.56 -0.75 -1.86
CA LEU A 427 13.38 0.08 -1.95
C LEU A 427 13.20 1.15 -0.84
N ASP A 428 13.96 1.06 0.26
CA ASP A 428 13.91 2.01 1.37
C ASP A 428 15.33 2.43 1.76
N PRO A 429 15.69 3.70 1.59
CA PRO A 429 17.01 4.22 1.96
C PRO A 429 17.29 4.10 3.45
N THR A 430 16.28 3.95 4.31
CA THR A 430 16.46 3.73 5.74
C THR A 430 17.22 2.43 6.01
N ALA A 431 17.04 1.41 5.18
CA ALA A 431 17.75 0.14 5.30
C ALA A 431 19.28 0.30 5.10
N PHE A 432 19.70 1.23 4.26
CA PHE A 432 21.09 1.62 4.09
C PHE A 432 21.57 2.46 5.28
N TYR A 433 20.80 3.48 5.65
CA TYR A 433 21.13 4.32 6.82
C TYR A 433 21.33 3.48 8.10
N LEU A 434 20.47 2.50 8.35
CA LEU A 434 20.56 1.60 9.50
C LEU A 434 21.82 0.71 9.47
N LYS A 435 22.30 0.34 8.29
CA LYS A 435 23.52 -0.48 8.14
C LYS A 435 24.78 0.35 8.38
N ASP A 436 24.90 1.49 7.73
CA ASP A 436 26.07 2.40 7.85
C ASP A 436 25.65 3.87 7.67
N PRO A 437 25.35 4.59 8.77
CA PRO A 437 24.96 6.00 8.71
C PRO A 437 26.06 6.92 8.13
N ARG A 438 27.35 6.58 8.31
CA ARG A 438 28.47 7.40 7.79
C ARG A 438 28.60 7.25 6.28
N LEU A 439 28.45 6.02 5.78
CA LEU A 439 28.48 5.77 4.35
C LEU A 439 27.22 6.34 3.67
N PHE A 440 26.06 6.27 4.34
CA PHE A 440 24.84 6.91 3.88
C PHE A 440 24.98 8.44 3.76
N ALA A 441 25.63 9.10 4.74
CA ALA A 441 25.92 10.53 4.65
C ALA A 441 26.82 10.87 3.44
N ALA A 442 27.80 10.01 3.14
CA ALA A 442 28.63 10.19 1.94
C ALA A 442 27.80 10.01 0.65
N TYR A 443 26.88 9.04 0.61
CA TYR A 443 25.93 8.90 -0.50
C TYR A 443 25.14 10.19 -0.74
N VAL A 444 24.55 10.74 0.33
CA VAL A 444 23.78 11.99 0.24
C VAL A 444 24.62 13.17 -0.23
N ASN A 445 25.89 13.30 0.24
CA ASN A 445 26.81 14.34 -0.22
C ASN A 445 27.12 14.21 -1.72
N VAL A 446 27.30 12.99 -2.22
CA VAL A 446 27.52 12.73 -3.64
C VAL A 446 26.30 13.14 -4.44
N VAL A 447 25.12 12.62 -4.13
CA VAL A 447 23.92 12.86 -4.95
C VAL A 447 23.43 14.31 -4.86
N SER A 448 23.65 15.00 -3.75
CA SER A 448 23.36 16.43 -3.60
C SER A 448 24.35 17.33 -4.34
N GLY A 449 25.45 16.76 -4.90
CA GLY A 449 26.52 17.50 -5.57
C GLY A 449 27.38 18.32 -4.61
N GLN A 450 27.44 17.95 -3.32
CA GLN A 450 28.31 18.58 -2.32
C GLN A 450 29.71 17.97 -2.30
N ASP A 451 29.85 16.70 -2.72
CA ASP A 451 31.14 16.02 -2.80
C ASP A 451 32.03 16.67 -3.88
N PRO A 452 33.25 17.10 -3.55
CA PRO A 452 34.16 17.73 -4.51
C PRO A 452 34.69 16.76 -5.56
N ASP A 453 34.84 15.47 -5.24
CA ASP A 453 35.31 14.42 -6.15
C ASP A 453 34.41 13.18 -6.08
N PRO A 454 33.20 13.27 -6.66
CA PRO A 454 32.21 12.22 -6.59
C PRO A 454 32.68 10.91 -7.24
N ALA A 455 33.45 10.98 -8.34
CA ALA A 455 33.95 9.80 -9.04
C ALA A 455 34.89 8.97 -8.16
N ARG A 456 35.79 9.65 -7.45
CA ARG A 456 36.69 9.02 -6.50
C ARG A 456 35.93 8.40 -5.32
N THR A 457 35.02 9.18 -4.72
CA THR A 457 34.20 8.69 -3.61
C THR A 457 33.38 7.45 -4.00
N ILE A 458 32.77 7.46 -5.20
CA ILE A 458 32.01 6.32 -5.69
C ILE A 458 32.90 5.09 -5.88
N ARG A 459 34.06 5.24 -6.50
CA ARG A 459 34.99 4.13 -6.73
C ARG A 459 35.55 3.57 -5.42
N GLU A 460 36.03 4.43 -4.53
CA GLU A 460 36.77 4.00 -3.35
C GLU A 460 35.86 3.51 -2.23
N ARG A 461 34.76 4.23 -1.96
CA ARG A 461 33.87 3.93 -0.83
C ARG A 461 32.74 2.98 -1.16
N PHE A 462 32.19 3.07 -2.39
CA PHE A 462 31.06 2.22 -2.80
C PHE A 462 31.51 1.07 -3.71
N GLY A 463 32.71 1.13 -4.27
CA GLY A 463 33.22 0.11 -5.19
C GLY A 463 32.35 -0.01 -6.46
N ALA A 464 31.66 1.04 -6.84
CA ALA A 464 30.80 1.04 -8.00
C ALA A 464 31.57 1.49 -9.25
N ARG A 465 31.35 0.76 -10.33
CA ARG A 465 31.83 1.11 -11.67
C ARG A 465 30.83 1.99 -12.41
N TRP A 466 29.57 1.59 -12.36
CA TRP A 466 28.49 2.23 -13.08
C TRP A 466 27.80 3.28 -12.22
N VAL A 467 27.38 4.37 -12.82
CA VAL A 467 26.60 5.41 -12.15
C VAL A 467 25.36 5.70 -12.99
N THR A 468 24.17 5.62 -12.40
CA THR A 468 22.92 6.02 -13.04
C THR A 468 22.44 7.35 -12.49
N ILE A 469 22.11 8.29 -13.38
CA ILE A 469 21.73 9.65 -12.99
C ILE A 469 20.55 10.11 -13.83
N PRO A 470 19.40 10.47 -13.23
CA PRO A 470 18.39 11.28 -13.91
C PRO A 470 18.81 12.76 -13.89
N PRO A 471 19.15 13.34 -15.06
CA PRO A 471 19.75 14.68 -15.17
C PRO A 471 18.88 15.79 -14.59
N SER A 472 17.57 15.67 -14.76
CA SER A 472 16.59 16.66 -14.28
C SER A 472 16.53 16.75 -12.75
N LEU A 473 16.79 15.63 -12.04
CA LEU A 473 16.72 15.57 -10.58
C LEU A 473 18.06 15.89 -9.91
N TYR A 474 19.20 15.55 -10.56
CA TYR A 474 20.54 15.67 -9.96
C TYR A 474 21.51 16.46 -10.84
N PRO A 475 21.18 17.70 -11.30
CA PRO A 475 22.00 18.43 -12.25
C PRO A 475 23.39 18.83 -11.69
N ARG A 476 23.48 19.11 -10.38
CA ARG A 476 24.76 19.44 -9.74
C ARG A 476 25.71 18.24 -9.67
N PHE A 477 25.17 17.08 -9.34
CA PHE A 477 25.94 15.84 -9.31
C PHE A 477 26.43 15.47 -10.71
N LEU A 478 25.54 15.51 -11.71
CA LEU A 478 25.90 15.24 -13.10
C LEU A 478 27.03 16.17 -13.59
N ASN A 479 26.91 17.46 -13.32
CA ASN A 479 27.93 18.43 -13.76
C ASN A 479 29.30 18.12 -13.15
N ARG A 480 29.38 17.78 -11.85
CA ARG A 480 30.64 17.39 -11.22
C ARG A 480 31.21 16.10 -11.80
N LEU A 481 30.35 15.11 -12.04
CA LEU A 481 30.77 13.84 -12.59
C LEU A 481 31.26 13.94 -14.04
N ALA A 482 30.61 14.78 -14.86
CA ALA A 482 31.03 15.03 -16.25
C ALA A 482 32.43 15.63 -16.39
N HIS A 483 32.94 16.30 -15.34
CA HIS A 483 34.29 16.85 -15.31
C HIS A 483 35.29 15.96 -14.56
N ALA A 484 34.85 14.80 -14.07
CA ALA A 484 35.72 13.90 -13.30
C ALA A 484 36.63 13.09 -14.23
N PRO A 485 37.94 12.97 -13.90
CA PRO A 485 38.87 12.18 -14.71
C PRO A 485 38.46 10.72 -14.83
N GLY A 486 38.41 10.22 -16.08
CA GLY A 486 38.07 8.82 -16.36
C GLY A 486 36.59 8.47 -16.29
N ALA A 487 35.72 9.45 -16.10
CA ALA A 487 34.28 9.26 -16.22
C ALA A 487 33.84 9.37 -17.69
N GLN A 488 33.12 8.39 -18.20
CA GLN A 488 32.65 8.35 -19.57
C GLN A 488 31.17 8.02 -19.62
N ALA A 489 30.36 8.90 -20.22
CA ALA A 489 28.95 8.62 -20.47
C ALA A 489 28.84 7.62 -21.64
N LEU A 490 28.25 6.46 -21.38
CA LEU A 490 28.08 5.38 -22.37
C LEU A 490 26.65 5.17 -22.84
N TYR A 491 25.68 5.66 -22.04
CA TYR A 491 24.26 5.66 -22.39
C TYR A 491 23.64 7.00 -21.97
N GLY A 492 22.71 7.49 -22.77
CA GLY A 492 21.91 8.66 -22.42
C GLY A 492 20.60 8.66 -23.22
N ASP A 493 19.50 8.89 -22.51
CA ASP A 493 18.18 9.17 -23.05
C ASP A 493 17.61 10.46 -22.43
N GLU A 494 16.34 10.75 -22.69
CA GLU A 494 15.66 11.94 -22.14
C GLU A 494 15.60 11.93 -20.60
N ASN A 495 15.63 10.74 -19.98
CA ASN A 495 15.38 10.56 -18.56
C ASN A 495 16.64 10.18 -17.77
N TYR A 496 17.57 9.42 -18.37
CA TYR A 496 18.71 8.84 -17.65
C TYR A 496 20.02 8.89 -18.42
N TRP A 497 21.10 9.03 -17.67
CA TRP A 497 22.46 8.81 -18.13
C TRP A 497 23.10 7.66 -17.37
N VAL A 498 23.92 6.86 -18.07
CA VAL A 498 24.81 5.85 -17.46
C VAL A 498 26.25 6.27 -17.72
N VAL A 499 26.99 6.43 -16.63
CA VAL A 499 28.40 6.82 -16.67
C VAL A 499 29.25 5.63 -16.20
N ASP A 500 30.25 5.24 -16.98
CA ASP A 500 31.30 4.31 -16.61
C ASP A 500 32.45 5.07 -15.94
N LEU A 501 32.83 4.65 -14.76
CA LEU A 501 34.00 5.20 -14.02
C LEU A 501 35.28 4.42 -14.28
N GLY A 502 35.23 3.38 -15.15
CA GLY A 502 36.33 2.47 -15.39
C GLY A 502 36.45 1.35 -14.37
N LYS A 503 37.13 0.27 -14.76
CA LYS A 503 37.52 -0.78 -13.80
C LYS A 503 38.64 -0.27 -12.91
N ARG A 504 38.64 -0.71 -11.64
CA ARG A 504 39.75 -0.47 -10.71
C ARG A 504 41.04 -1.09 -11.25
#